data_b3b062d7360384dcdab46277837955bc
#
_entry.id   b3b062d7360384dcdab46277837955bc
#
_cell.length_a   1.000
_cell.length_b   1.000
_cell.length_c   1.000
_cell.angle_alpha   90.00
_cell.angle_beta   90.00
_cell.angle_gamma   90.00
#
_symmetry.space_group_name_H-M   'P 1'
#
loop_
_entity.id
_entity.type
_entity.pdbx_description
1 polymer ?
#
loop_
_entity_poly.entity_id
_entity_poly.type
_entity_poly.pdbx_seq_one_letter_code
_entity_poly.pdbx_strand_id
1 'polypeptide(L)' 'VGYVGEGFYINGNLQQLTIKVPIEFYGEAEVIGFTQYVYGIINGFPKSYDIEVVIESRDQIESFIYREAGDDEPYFHIFN' A
#
# COMPACT_ATOMS: atom_id res chain seq x y z
N VAL A 1 7.15 5.31 12.31
CA VAL A 1 7.20 4.26 11.29
C VAL A 1 7.76 4.84 10.01
N GLY A 2 8.81 4.22 9.51
CA GLY A 2 9.39 4.61 8.23
C GLY A 2 8.68 3.96 7.06
N TYR A 3 8.92 4.45 5.88
CA TYR A 3 8.43 3.82 4.66
C TYR A 3 9.39 4.14 3.51
N VAL A 4 9.34 3.31 2.48
CA VAL A 4 10.14 3.51 1.27
C VAL A 4 9.19 3.55 0.07
N GLY A 5 9.28 4.61 -0.71
CA GLY A 5 8.45 4.77 -1.90
C GLY A 5 9.29 4.70 -3.16
N GLU A 6 8.76 4.05 -4.19
CA GLU A 6 9.37 3.98 -5.52
C GLU A 6 8.32 4.37 -6.56
N GLY A 7 8.70 5.29 -7.44
CA GLY A 7 7.84 5.70 -8.54
C GLY A 7 8.38 5.20 -9.88
N PHE A 8 7.50 4.73 -10.74
CA PHE A 8 7.83 4.38 -12.11
C PHE A 8 7.23 5.44 -13.04
N TYR A 9 8.08 6.08 -13.84
CA TYR A 9 7.70 7.21 -14.68
C TYR A 9 7.92 6.88 -16.15
N ILE A 10 7.04 7.43 -17.01
CA ILE A 10 7.23 7.43 -18.45
C ILE A 10 7.06 8.88 -18.91
N ASN A 11 8.08 9.42 -19.58
CA ASN A 11 8.07 10.81 -20.07
C ASN A 11 7.72 11.84 -18.99
N GLY A 12 8.21 11.61 -17.76
CA GLY A 12 7.93 12.50 -16.65
C GLY A 12 6.60 12.31 -15.97
N ASN A 13 5.77 11.38 -16.43
CA ASN A 13 4.47 11.10 -15.85
C ASN A 13 4.51 9.83 -14.99
N LEU A 14 4.05 9.95 -13.76
CA LEU A 14 4.02 8.82 -12.83
C LEU A 14 2.99 7.78 -13.30
N GLN A 15 3.44 6.54 -13.48
CA GLN A 15 2.62 5.43 -13.91
C GLN A 15 2.25 4.51 -12.75
N GLN A 16 3.18 4.34 -11.82
CA GLN A 16 2.98 3.45 -10.69
C GLN A 16 3.78 3.95 -9.49
N LEU A 17 3.16 3.90 -8.33
CA LEU A 17 3.80 4.21 -7.06
C LEU A 17 3.72 2.99 -6.18
N THR A 18 4.88 2.51 -5.70
CA THR A 18 4.95 1.40 -4.75
C THR A 18 5.52 1.90 -3.45
N ILE A 19 4.82 1.65 -2.36
CA ILE A 19 5.24 2.06 -1.03
C ILE A 19 5.38 0.82 -0.16
N LYS A 20 6.56 0.66 0.45
CA LYS A 20 6.81 -0.43 1.39
C LYS A 20 6.86 0.14 2.80
N VAL A 21 6.06 -0.44 3.67
CA VAL A 21 5.97 0.00 5.06
C VAL A 21 6.41 -1.14 5.96
N PRO A 22 7.66 -1.10 6.45
CA PRO A 22 8.11 -2.11 7.41
C PRO A 22 7.61 -1.75 8.81
N ILE A 23 7.02 -2.72 9.47
CA ILE A 23 6.44 -2.52 10.80
C ILE A 23 6.71 -3.73 11.67
N GLU A 24 6.52 -3.56 12.97
CA GLU A 24 6.54 -4.65 13.91
C GLU A 24 5.14 -4.81 14.48
N PHE A 25 4.56 -6.00 14.28
CA PHE A 25 3.26 -6.32 14.83
C PHE A 25 3.35 -7.52 15.74
N TYR A 26 2.49 -7.51 16.73
CA TYR A 26 2.42 -8.61 17.70
C TYR A 26 1.11 -9.37 17.60
N GLY A 27 0.27 -9.07 16.60
CA GLY A 27 -0.98 -9.77 16.43
C GLY A 27 -1.68 -9.43 15.13
N GLU A 28 -2.53 -10.34 14.69
CA GLU A 28 -3.30 -10.20 13.46
C GLU A 28 -4.23 -8.98 13.48
N ALA A 29 -4.81 -8.69 14.64
CA ALA A 29 -5.70 -7.54 14.78
C ALA A 29 -5.01 -6.22 14.47
N GLU A 30 -3.73 -6.10 14.80
CA GLU A 30 -2.96 -4.89 14.51
C GLU A 30 -2.71 -4.74 13.00
N VAL A 31 -2.42 -5.87 12.33
CA VAL A 31 -2.24 -5.86 10.88
C VAL A 31 -3.53 -5.44 10.20
N ILE A 32 -4.66 -5.99 10.62
CA ILE A 32 -5.97 -5.64 10.06
C ILE A 32 -6.26 -4.16 10.27
N GLY A 33 -6.08 -3.67 11.49
CA GLY A 33 -6.35 -2.27 11.81
C GLY A 33 -5.49 -1.30 11.01
N PHE A 34 -4.20 -1.61 10.89
CA PHE A 34 -3.28 -0.76 10.13
C PHE A 34 -3.59 -0.80 8.64
N THR A 35 -3.94 -1.98 8.11
CA THR A 35 -4.31 -2.12 6.71
C THR A 35 -5.55 -1.27 6.39
N GLN A 36 -6.54 -1.28 7.27
CA GLN A 36 -7.73 -0.45 7.11
C GLN A 36 -7.41 1.04 7.14
N TYR A 37 -6.49 1.43 8.01
CA TYR A 37 -6.07 2.82 8.10
C TYR A 37 -5.41 3.28 6.80
N VAL A 38 -4.49 2.47 6.28
CA VAL A 38 -3.80 2.77 5.03
C VAL A 38 -4.76 2.77 3.84
N TYR A 39 -5.72 1.85 3.84
CA TYR A 39 -6.77 1.82 2.82
C TYR A 39 -7.49 3.17 2.72
N GLY A 40 -7.84 3.74 3.87
CA GLY A 40 -8.48 5.05 3.91
C GLY A 40 -7.58 6.16 3.37
N ILE A 41 -6.28 6.09 3.66
CA ILE A 41 -5.32 7.07 3.16
C ILE A 41 -5.22 7.00 1.64
N ILE A 42 -5.17 5.78 1.08
CA ILE A 42 -5.03 5.59 -0.37
C ILE A 42 -6.21 6.19 -1.13
N ASN A 43 -7.40 6.14 -0.56
CA ASN A 43 -8.57 6.74 -1.19
C ASN A 43 -8.40 8.24 -1.48
N GLY A 44 -7.53 8.92 -0.74
CA GLY A 44 -7.24 10.33 -0.96
C GLY A 44 -6.17 10.61 -2.00
N PHE A 45 -5.52 9.58 -2.55
CA PHE A 45 -4.48 9.75 -3.55
C PHE A 45 -5.07 9.97 -4.94
N PRO A 46 -4.36 10.71 -5.82
CA PRO A 46 -4.82 10.88 -7.21
C PRO A 46 -5.01 9.53 -7.90
N LYS A 47 -5.95 9.48 -8.83
CA LYS A 47 -6.30 8.25 -9.56
C LYS A 47 -5.60 8.13 -10.91
N SER A 48 -4.59 8.97 -11.16
CA SER A 48 -3.89 9.00 -12.44
C SER A 48 -2.79 7.96 -12.58
N TYR A 49 -2.52 7.18 -11.53
CA TYR A 49 -1.49 6.16 -11.54
C TYR A 49 -1.89 5.00 -10.63
N ASP A 50 -1.24 3.85 -10.88
CA ASP A 50 -1.43 2.68 -10.01
C ASP A 50 -0.70 2.93 -8.69
N ILE A 51 -1.28 2.50 -7.59
CA ILE A 51 -0.62 2.60 -6.29
C ILE A 51 -0.68 1.24 -5.58
N GLU A 52 0.46 0.84 -5.05
CA GLU A 52 0.56 -0.38 -4.25
C GLU A 52 1.26 -0.07 -2.95
N VAL A 53 0.68 -0.50 -1.85
CA VAL A 53 1.31 -0.40 -0.54
C VAL A 53 1.49 -1.81 0.00
N VAL A 54 2.74 -2.15 0.34
CA VAL A 54 3.09 -3.45 0.89
C VAL A 54 3.45 -3.24 2.36
N ILE A 55 2.72 -3.93 3.23
CA ILE A 55 2.97 -3.89 4.67
C ILE A 55 3.69 -5.17 5.04
N GLU A 56 4.90 -5.04 5.58
CA GLU A 56 5.74 -6.20 5.86
C GLU A 56 6.30 -6.14 7.28
N SER A 57 6.57 -7.32 7.84
CA SER A 57 7.26 -7.46 9.11
C SER A 57 8.18 -8.67 9.04
N ARG A 58 9.39 -8.56 9.61
CA ARG A 58 10.34 -9.67 9.73
C ARG A 58 10.54 -10.43 8.42
N ASP A 59 10.76 -9.68 7.33
CA ASP A 59 11.05 -10.24 6.02
C ASP A 59 9.87 -11.00 5.37
N GLN A 60 8.65 -10.80 5.86
CA GLN A 60 7.48 -11.36 5.21
C GLN A 60 6.42 -10.30 4.99
N ILE A 61 5.62 -10.51 3.94
CA ILE A 61 4.52 -9.60 3.63
C ILE A 61 3.33 -9.96 4.51
N GLU A 62 2.83 -8.98 5.26
CA GLU A 62 1.66 -9.17 6.11
C GLU A 62 0.37 -8.84 5.39
N SER A 63 0.40 -7.81 4.54
CA SER A 63 -0.75 -7.42 3.75
C SER A 63 -0.31 -6.53 2.59
N PHE A 64 -1.18 -6.34 1.62
CA PHE A 64 -0.95 -5.33 0.60
C PHE A 64 -2.26 -4.67 0.22
N ILE A 65 -2.16 -3.45 -0.32
CA ILE A 65 -3.30 -2.68 -0.80
C ILE A 65 -2.91 -2.18 -2.20
N TYR A 66 -3.81 -2.35 -3.15
CA TYR A 66 -3.53 -2.00 -4.54
C TYR A 66 -4.74 -1.31 -5.15
N ARG A 67 -4.49 -0.23 -5.87
CA ARG A 67 -5.53 0.43 -6.65
C ARG A 67 -4.99 0.72 -8.04
N GLU A 68 -5.66 0.20 -9.06
CA GLU A 68 -5.32 0.48 -10.43
C GLU A 68 -5.76 1.90 -10.82
N ALA A 69 -5.01 2.54 -11.71
CA ALA A 69 -5.34 3.87 -12.18
C ALA A 69 -6.79 3.89 -12.71
N GLY A 70 -7.55 4.89 -12.29
CA GLY A 70 -8.94 5.04 -12.70
C GLY A 70 -9.95 4.32 -11.82
N ASP A 71 -9.52 3.41 -10.95
CA ASP A 71 -10.44 2.69 -10.07
C ASP A 71 -10.88 3.58 -8.91
N ASP A 72 -12.14 3.41 -8.50
CA ASP A 72 -12.69 4.18 -7.39
C ASP A 72 -12.28 3.62 -6.03
N GLU A 73 -12.07 2.30 -5.94
CA GLU A 73 -11.76 1.65 -4.68
C GLU A 73 -10.51 0.80 -4.77
N PRO A 74 -9.68 0.80 -3.71
CA PRO A 74 -8.54 -0.11 -3.65
C PRO A 74 -8.99 -1.54 -3.39
N TYR A 75 -8.11 -2.47 -3.74
CA TYR A 75 -8.20 -3.87 -3.35
C TYR A 75 -7.19 -4.12 -2.25
N PHE A 76 -7.50 -4.96 -1.31
CA PHE A 76 -6.52 -5.34 -0.29
C PHE A 76 -6.60 -6.82 0.02
N HIS A 77 -5.49 -7.35 0.53
CA HIS A 77 -5.41 -8.74 0.96
C HIS A 77 -4.53 -8.82 2.21
N ILE A 78 -5.00 -9.56 3.20
CA ILE A 78 -4.26 -9.78 4.44
C ILE A 78 -3.87 -11.25 4.46
N PHE A 79 -2.56 -11.50 4.60
CA PHE A 79 -2.04 -12.86 4.67
C PHE A 79 -2.08 -13.36 6.11
N ASN A 80 -2.47 -14.59 6.28
CA ASN A 80 -2.51 -15.21 7.61
C ASN A 80 -1.42 -16.25 7.76
#